data_bbd90b774ab514780edf03deeeb2a105
#
_entry.id   bbd90b774ab514780edf03deeeb2a105
#
_cell.length_a   1.000
_cell.length_b   1.000
_cell.length_c   1.000
_cell.angle_alpha   90.00
_cell.angle_beta   90.00
_cell.angle_gamma   90.00
#
_symmetry.space_group_name_H-M   'P 1'
#
loop_
_entity.id
_entity.type
_entity.pdbx_description
1 polymer ?
#
loop_
_entity_poly.entity_id
_entity_poly.type
_entity_poly.pdbx_seq_one_letter_code
_entity_poly.pdbx_strand_id
1 'polypeptide(L)'
;MSSEAKTAMNRMLEKTSHLHVNAGAIEPERITAVEGVAEQGHVEVKKLMVGDEILMLEVKRRKGLIDPVHKHMDHESMGYLISGKLRLIIDGKEFVATAGSAWVHPVGVDHFSEALEDCHQIEIKSPPRKTWVSD
;
A
#
# COMPACT_ATOMS: atom_id res chain seq x y z
N MET A 1 18.24 -9.25 -20.27
CA MET A 1 17.52 -9.02 -19.00
C MET A 1 16.24 -9.84 -19.03
N SER A 2 15.94 -10.55 -17.94
CA SER A 2 14.71 -11.33 -17.84
C SER A 2 13.48 -10.42 -17.82
N SER A 3 12.30 -10.94 -18.19
CA SER A 3 11.07 -10.17 -18.14
C SER A 3 10.70 -9.74 -16.70
N GLU A 4 11.04 -10.56 -15.70
CA GLU A 4 10.83 -10.23 -14.28
C GLU A 4 11.71 -9.06 -13.85
N ALA A 5 13.00 -9.09 -14.17
CA ALA A 5 13.92 -8.01 -13.85
C ALA A 5 13.51 -6.70 -14.55
N LYS A 6 13.06 -6.80 -15.80
CA LYS A 6 12.60 -5.65 -16.57
C LYS A 6 11.33 -5.05 -15.98
N THR A 7 10.38 -5.88 -15.55
CA THR A 7 9.16 -5.44 -14.87
C THR A 7 9.48 -4.77 -13.54
N ALA A 8 10.35 -5.37 -12.73
CA ALA A 8 10.77 -4.81 -11.45
C ALA A 8 11.43 -3.44 -11.61
N MET A 9 12.32 -3.28 -12.62
CA MET A 9 12.94 -1.98 -12.92
C MET A 9 11.91 -0.92 -13.31
N ASN A 10 10.89 -1.28 -14.12
CA ASN A 10 9.85 -0.35 -14.54
C ASN A 10 8.92 0.06 -13.41
N ARG A 11 8.90 -0.66 -12.28
CA ARG A 11 8.09 -0.37 -11.11
C ARG A 11 8.80 0.50 -10.09
N MET A 12 10.11 0.72 -10.24
CA MET A 12 10.86 1.59 -9.33
C MET A 12 10.35 3.02 -9.42
N LEU A 13 10.07 3.62 -8.28
CA LEU A 13 9.73 5.04 -8.18
C LEU A 13 11.01 5.87 -8.08
N GLU A 14 11.00 7.03 -8.72
CA GLU A 14 12.09 7.98 -8.59
C GLU A 14 12.11 8.58 -7.19
N LYS A 15 13.33 8.75 -6.66
CA LYS A 15 13.56 9.42 -5.39
C LYS A 15 13.00 10.84 -5.42
N THR A 16 12.26 11.22 -4.38
CA THR A 16 11.77 12.59 -4.23
C THR A 16 12.92 13.53 -3.92
N SER A 17 12.82 14.78 -4.42
CA SER A 17 13.85 15.80 -4.20
C SER A 17 13.67 16.54 -2.87
N HIS A 18 12.47 16.54 -2.31
CA HIS A 18 12.20 17.22 -1.05
C HIS A 18 12.67 16.38 0.14
N LEU A 19 13.15 17.07 1.18
CA LEU A 19 13.53 16.45 2.45
C LEU A 19 12.40 16.46 3.47
N HIS A 20 11.36 17.24 3.21
CA HIS A 20 10.21 17.43 4.08
C HIS A 20 8.98 17.72 3.20
N VAL A 21 7.84 17.20 3.61
CA VAL A 21 6.55 17.48 2.96
C VAL A 21 5.42 17.35 3.97
N ASN A 22 4.37 18.15 3.80
CA ASN A 22 3.11 17.98 4.52
C ASN A 22 2.13 17.25 3.59
N ALA A 23 1.45 16.25 4.08
CA ALA A 23 0.46 15.47 3.29
C ALA A 23 -0.60 16.36 2.65
N GLY A 24 -0.96 17.49 3.29
CA GLY A 24 -1.92 18.45 2.75
C GLY A 24 -1.48 19.11 1.44
N ALA A 25 -0.20 19.06 1.10
CA ALA A 25 0.33 19.63 -0.13
C ALA A 25 0.34 18.62 -1.30
N ILE A 26 -0.07 17.38 -1.05
CA ILE A 26 -0.06 16.31 -2.07
C ILE A 26 -1.48 15.95 -2.43
N GLU A 27 -1.78 15.94 -3.74
CA GLU A 27 -3.06 15.49 -4.25
C GLU A 27 -3.16 13.96 -4.16
N PRO A 28 -4.29 13.41 -3.68
CA PRO A 28 -4.46 11.96 -3.64
C PRO A 28 -4.67 11.36 -5.02
N GLU A 29 -4.20 10.14 -5.19
CA GLU A 29 -4.52 9.30 -6.35
C GLU A 29 -5.57 8.27 -5.91
N ARG A 30 -6.64 8.10 -6.68
CA ARG A 30 -7.58 7.01 -6.45
C ARG A 30 -7.03 5.72 -7.03
N ILE A 31 -6.86 4.71 -6.21
CA ILE A 31 -6.37 3.40 -6.64
C ILE A 31 -7.51 2.60 -7.25
N THR A 32 -7.30 2.07 -8.45
CA THR A 32 -8.28 1.19 -9.12
C THR A 32 -7.87 -0.27 -9.11
N ALA A 33 -6.58 -0.55 -9.05
CA ALA A 33 -6.05 -1.91 -8.97
C ALA A 33 -4.71 -1.93 -8.26
N VAL A 34 -4.39 -3.05 -7.60
CA VAL A 34 -3.10 -3.31 -6.96
C VAL A 34 -2.61 -4.67 -7.43
N GLU A 35 -1.36 -4.72 -7.93
CA GLU A 35 -0.77 -5.95 -8.48
C GLU A 35 -1.67 -6.62 -9.54
N GLY A 36 -2.33 -5.79 -10.36
CA GLY A 36 -3.24 -6.27 -11.39
C GLY A 36 -4.61 -6.74 -10.91
N VAL A 37 -4.89 -6.64 -9.60
CA VAL A 37 -6.18 -7.05 -9.01
C VAL A 37 -7.01 -5.80 -8.73
N ALA A 38 -8.23 -5.76 -9.28
CA ALA A 38 -9.12 -4.61 -9.12
C ALA A 38 -9.57 -4.42 -7.68
N GLU A 39 -9.53 -3.18 -7.20
CA GLU A 39 -10.08 -2.79 -5.90
C GLU A 39 -11.62 -2.78 -5.96
N GLN A 40 -12.25 -3.17 -4.86
CA GLN A 40 -13.71 -3.17 -4.73
C GLN A 40 -14.14 -2.11 -3.71
N GLY A 41 -14.34 -0.89 -4.18
CA GLY A 41 -14.68 0.25 -3.34
C GLY A 41 -13.72 1.41 -3.57
N HIS A 42 -13.62 2.30 -2.58
CA HIS A 42 -12.86 3.54 -2.71
C HIS A 42 -11.62 3.54 -1.81
N VAL A 43 -10.46 3.74 -2.41
CA VAL A 43 -9.17 3.88 -1.72
C VAL A 43 -8.32 4.93 -2.42
N GLU A 44 -7.67 5.77 -1.64
CA GLU A 44 -6.80 6.84 -2.10
C GLU A 44 -5.41 6.69 -1.49
N VAL A 45 -4.39 7.08 -2.25
CA VAL A 45 -3.00 7.05 -1.81
C VAL A 45 -2.32 8.38 -2.10
N LYS A 46 -1.44 8.78 -1.19
CA LYS A 46 -0.49 9.88 -1.41
C LYS A 46 0.92 9.33 -1.27
N LYS A 47 1.76 9.58 -2.27
CA LYS A 47 3.21 9.31 -2.15
C LYS A 47 3.81 10.43 -1.34
N LEU A 48 4.13 10.16 -0.07
CA LEU A 48 4.69 11.18 0.81
C LEU A 48 6.18 11.38 0.56
N MET A 49 6.93 10.29 0.48
CA MET A 49 8.38 10.34 0.37
C MET A 49 8.89 9.08 -0.33
N VAL A 50 9.82 9.26 -1.25
CA VAL A 50 10.52 8.15 -1.90
C VAL A 50 12.02 8.34 -1.64
N GLY A 51 12.61 7.43 -0.89
CA GLY A 51 14.05 7.38 -0.63
C GLY A 51 14.77 6.45 -1.60
N ASP A 52 16.02 6.15 -1.29
CA ASP A 52 16.81 5.22 -2.11
C ASP A 52 16.28 3.77 -2.00
N GLU A 53 15.91 3.35 -0.80
CA GLU A 53 15.51 1.99 -0.49
C GLU A 53 14.10 1.87 0.09
N ILE A 54 13.37 2.97 0.27
CA ILE A 54 12.14 2.99 1.05
C ILE A 54 11.15 4.01 0.48
N LEU A 55 9.86 3.64 0.55
CA LEU A 55 8.73 4.46 0.15
C LEU A 55 7.77 4.61 1.32
N MET A 56 7.30 5.83 1.55
CA MET A 56 6.26 6.12 2.54
C MET A 56 5.00 6.61 1.85
N LEU A 57 3.89 5.93 2.13
CA LEU A 57 2.57 6.25 1.60
C LEU A 57 1.60 6.58 2.73
N GLU A 58 0.69 7.52 2.46
CA GLU A 58 -0.53 7.69 3.26
C GLU A 58 -1.68 7.09 2.47
N VAL A 59 -2.45 6.19 3.09
CA VAL A 59 -3.57 5.50 2.45
C VAL A 59 -4.85 5.76 3.23
N LYS A 60 -5.90 6.16 2.54
CA LYS A 60 -7.23 6.32 3.09
C LYS A 60 -8.19 5.38 2.39
N ARG A 61 -8.87 4.55 3.17
CA ARG A 61 -9.82 3.55 2.71
C ARG A 61 -11.21 3.91 3.21
N ARG A 62 -12.20 3.91 2.33
CA ARG A 62 -13.59 4.09 2.79
C ARG A 62 -14.15 2.78 3.29
N LYS A 63 -15.05 2.85 4.29
CA LYS A 63 -15.78 1.69 4.80
C LYS A 63 -16.35 0.86 3.65
N GLY A 64 -16.15 -0.45 3.74
CA GLY A 64 -16.60 -1.40 2.73
C GLY A 64 -15.59 -1.69 1.63
N LEU A 65 -14.44 -0.99 1.59
CA LEU A 65 -13.40 -1.31 0.63
C LEU A 65 -12.92 -2.74 0.84
N ILE A 66 -12.90 -3.51 -0.23
CA ILE A 66 -12.27 -4.82 -0.29
C ILE A 66 -11.05 -4.74 -1.21
N ASP A 67 -9.90 -5.05 -0.64
CA ASP A 67 -8.65 -5.24 -1.35
C ASP A 67 -8.46 -6.76 -1.48
N PRO A 68 -8.79 -7.35 -2.66
CA PRO A 68 -8.82 -8.80 -2.80
C PRO A 68 -7.44 -9.43 -2.64
N VAL A 69 -7.41 -10.74 -2.46
CA VAL A 69 -6.18 -11.51 -2.29
C VAL A 69 -5.19 -11.18 -3.40
N HIS A 70 -3.99 -10.77 -3.01
CA HIS A 70 -2.86 -10.55 -3.89
C HIS A 70 -1.56 -10.70 -3.09
N LYS A 71 -0.44 -10.64 -3.79
CA LYS A 71 0.89 -10.70 -3.17
C LYS A 71 1.86 -9.80 -3.89
N HIS A 72 2.91 -9.38 -3.19
CA HIS A 72 4.00 -8.59 -3.73
C HIS A 72 5.23 -9.49 -3.87
N MET A 73 5.81 -9.55 -5.07
CA MET A 73 6.94 -10.44 -5.35
C MET A 73 8.30 -9.74 -5.29
N ASP A 74 8.31 -8.41 -5.30
CA ASP A 74 9.54 -7.62 -5.46
C ASP A 74 9.77 -6.59 -4.34
N HIS A 75 9.02 -6.65 -3.26
CA HIS A 75 9.19 -5.78 -2.11
C HIS A 75 8.43 -6.33 -0.89
N GLU A 76 8.81 -5.83 0.27
CA GLU A 76 8.12 -6.03 1.53
C GLU A 76 7.35 -4.75 1.87
N SER A 77 6.20 -4.86 2.51
CA SER A 77 5.48 -3.69 3.00
C SER A 77 5.05 -3.86 4.45
N MET A 78 4.93 -2.73 5.15
CA MET A 78 4.42 -2.65 6.50
C MET A 78 3.36 -1.57 6.57
N GLY A 79 2.37 -1.77 7.41
CA GLY A 79 1.32 -0.79 7.65
C GLY A 79 1.19 -0.44 9.12
N TYR A 80 0.73 0.77 9.37
CA TYR A 80 0.37 1.26 10.70
C TYR A 80 -0.97 1.97 10.60
N LEU A 81 -1.95 1.52 11.37
CA LEU A 81 -3.30 2.10 11.36
C LEU A 81 -3.37 3.27 12.32
N ILE A 82 -3.63 4.46 11.78
CA ILE A 82 -3.82 5.69 12.57
C ILE A 82 -5.22 5.72 13.14
N SER A 83 -6.23 5.42 12.30
CA SER A 83 -7.64 5.40 12.71
C SER A 83 -8.44 4.43 11.86
N GLY A 84 -9.56 3.98 12.40
CA GLY A 84 -10.47 3.06 11.72
C GLY A 84 -10.37 1.63 12.22
N LYS A 85 -10.90 0.72 11.41
CA LYS A 85 -10.93 -0.71 11.71
C LYS A 85 -10.79 -1.49 10.43
N LEU A 86 -9.79 -2.36 10.37
CA LEU A 86 -9.39 -3.07 9.16
C LEU A 86 -9.27 -4.57 9.42
N ARG A 87 -10.02 -5.38 8.67
CA ARG A 87 -9.87 -6.82 8.71
C ARG A 87 -8.76 -7.22 7.74
N LEU A 88 -7.77 -7.93 8.25
CA LEU A 88 -6.61 -8.38 7.49
C LEU A 88 -6.53 -9.90 7.51
N ILE A 89 -6.22 -10.49 6.36
CA ILE A 89 -5.83 -11.90 6.27
C ILE A 89 -4.45 -11.94 5.64
N ILE A 90 -3.47 -12.39 6.41
CA ILE A 90 -2.05 -12.43 5.98
C ILE A 90 -1.55 -13.85 6.22
N ASP A 91 -1.06 -14.50 5.17
CA ASP A 91 -0.58 -15.88 5.23
C ASP A 91 -1.64 -16.83 5.86
N GLY A 92 -2.91 -16.64 5.47
CA GLY A 92 -4.04 -17.42 5.96
C GLY A 92 -4.48 -17.11 7.38
N LYS A 93 -3.85 -16.14 8.05
CA LYS A 93 -4.19 -15.74 9.43
C LYS A 93 -5.00 -14.47 9.43
N GLU A 94 -6.11 -14.46 10.17
CA GLU A 94 -7.00 -13.31 10.25
C GLU A 94 -6.71 -12.44 11.47
N PHE A 95 -6.69 -11.14 11.24
CA PHE A 95 -6.50 -10.12 12.26
C PHE A 95 -7.51 -9.00 12.07
N VAL A 96 -7.88 -8.33 13.14
CA VAL A 96 -8.62 -7.07 13.09
C VAL A 96 -7.71 -5.97 13.65
N ALA A 97 -7.27 -5.09 12.76
CA ALA A 97 -6.44 -3.94 13.12
C ALA A 97 -7.34 -2.80 13.60
N THR A 98 -6.92 -2.14 14.67
CA THR A 98 -7.50 -0.93 15.21
C THR A 98 -6.42 0.14 15.31
N ALA A 99 -6.76 1.36 15.74
CA ALA A 99 -5.77 2.44 15.89
C ALA A 99 -4.57 1.97 16.72
N GLY A 100 -3.37 2.13 16.19
CA GLY A 100 -2.12 1.69 16.82
C GLY A 100 -1.64 0.30 16.40
N SER A 101 -2.43 -0.45 15.61
CA SER A 101 -2.01 -1.74 15.08
C SER A 101 -0.98 -1.58 13.96
N ALA A 102 -0.03 -2.49 13.89
CA ALA A 102 0.93 -2.59 12.80
C ALA A 102 0.94 -4.02 12.24
N TRP A 103 1.26 -4.14 10.95
CA TRP A 103 1.33 -5.43 10.26
C TRP A 103 2.41 -5.43 9.20
N VAL A 104 2.77 -6.61 8.72
CA VAL A 104 3.73 -6.81 7.63
C VAL A 104 3.13 -7.68 6.54
N HIS A 105 3.40 -7.31 5.29
CA HIS A 105 3.18 -8.15 4.12
C HIS A 105 4.52 -8.64 3.63
N PRO A 106 4.94 -9.87 4.00
CA PRO A 106 6.21 -10.42 3.52
C PRO A 106 6.19 -10.64 2.00
N VAL A 107 7.36 -10.65 1.38
CA VAL A 107 7.49 -10.96 -0.05
C VAL A 107 6.88 -12.32 -0.36
N GLY A 108 6.03 -12.38 -1.39
CA GLY A 108 5.46 -13.63 -1.89
C GLY A 108 4.33 -14.20 -1.06
N VAL A 109 3.86 -13.51 -0.04
CA VAL A 109 2.80 -13.98 0.86
C VAL A 109 1.46 -13.34 0.48
N ASP A 110 0.44 -14.19 0.31
CA ASP A 110 -0.92 -13.72 0.01
C ASP A 110 -1.48 -12.92 1.16
N HIS A 111 -2.15 -11.80 0.84
CA HIS A 111 -2.87 -10.99 1.81
C HIS A 111 -4.16 -10.42 1.21
N PHE A 112 -5.08 -10.09 2.10
CA PHE A 112 -6.41 -9.57 1.82
C PHE A 112 -6.75 -8.54 2.88
N SER A 113 -7.53 -7.52 2.52
CA SER A 113 -8.06 -6.60 3.53
C SER A 113 -9.47 -6.12 3.19
N GLU A 114 -10.21 -5.80 4.26
CA GLU A 114 -11.53 -5.20 4.18
C GLU A 114 -11.64 -4.09 5.22
N ALA A 115 -12.01 -2.89 4.77
CA ALA A 115 -12.21 -1.76 5.66
C ALA A 115 -13.60 -1.88 6.34
N LEU A 116 -13.60 -2.18 7.63
CA LEU A 116 -14.83 -2.29 8.43
C LEU A 116 -15.36 -0.91 8.83
N GLU A 117 -14.50 0.08 8.82
CA GLU A 117 -14.78 1.51 9.01
C GLU A 117 -13.89 2.29 8.05
N ASP A 118 -14.09 3.61 7.93
CA ASP A 118 -13.13 4.46 7.23
C ASP A 118 -11.78 4.33 7.91
N CYS A 119 -10.73 4.08 7.13
CA CYS A 119 -9.38 3.84 7.64
C CYS A 119 -8.40 4.88 7.13
N HIS A 120 -7.48 5.26 8.01
CA HIS A 120 -6.34 6.10 7.70
C HIS A 120 -5.07 5.38 8.16
N GLN A 121 -4.17 5.10 7.24
CA GLN A 121 -2.96 4.32 7.53
C GLN A 121 -1.73 4.92 6.86
N ILE A 122 -0.57 4.62 7.44
CA ILE A 122 0.73 4.82 6.81
C ILE A 122 1.22 3.46 6.33
N GLU A 123 1.78 3.43 5.13
CA GLU A 123 2.35 2.21 4.55
C GLU A 123 3.78 2.48 4.11
N ILE A 124 4.67 1.54 4.44
CA ILE A 124 6.09 1.60 4.11
C ILE A 124 6.40 0.43 3.18
N LYS A 125 7.11 0.69 2.08
CA LYS A 125 7.55 -0.34 1.13
C LYS A 125 9.05 -0.25 0.92
N SER A 126 9.70 -1.40 0.87
CA SER A 126 11.13 -1.48 0.58
C SER A 126 11.42 -2.70 -0.32
N PRO A 127 12.05 -2.53 -1.47
CA PRO A 127 12.38 -1.28 -2.16
C PRO A 127 11.15 -0.49 -2.62
N PRO A 128 11.30 0.79 -3.08
CA PRO A 128 10.17 1.65 -3.44
C PRO A 128 9.56 1.27 -4.79
N ARG A 129 8.63 0.33 -4.78
CA ARG A 129 7.91 -0.14 -5.97
C ARG A 129 6.54 0.49 -6.07
N LYS A 130 6.13 0.82 -7.29
CA LYS A 130 4.75 1.23 -7.56
C LYS A 130 3.90 -0.01 -7.83
N THR A 131 2.94 -0.29 -6.94
CA THR A 131 2.12 -1.51 -7.00
C THR A 131 0.71 -1.25 -7.50
N TRP A 132 0.32 0.01 -7.66
CA TRP A 132 -1.05 0.40 -7.96
C TRP A 132 -1.19 1.08 -9.31
N VAL A 133 -2.42 1.04 -9.81
CA VAL A 133 -2.90 1.82 -10.95
C VAL A 133 -3.93 2.81 -10.42
N SER A 134 -3.89 4.04 -10.87
CA SER A 134 -4.80 5.11 -10.47
C SER A 134 -5.58 5.66 -11.65
N ASP A 135 -6.69 6.35 -11.34
CA ASP A 135 -7.49 7.09 -12.33
C ASP A 135 -6.70 8.24 -12.96
#